data_941658bc7ff2d9d4d87de60cf2284215
#
_entry.id   941658bc7ff2d9d4d87de60cf2284215
#
_cell.length_a   1.000
_cell.length_b   1.000
_cell.length_c   1.000
_cell.angle_alpha   90.00
_cell.angle_beta   90.00
_cell.angle_gamma   90.00
#
_symmetry.space_group_name_H-M   'P 1'
#
loop_
_entity.id
_entity.type
_entity.pdbx_description
1 polymer ?
#
loop_
_entity_poly.entity_id
_entity_poly.type
_entity_poly.pdbx_seq_one_letter_code
_entity_poly.pdbx_strand_id
1 'polypeptide(L)'
;METRPRLLSRIHWLGHDAFRIDGPPVIYLDPWQVPADAPKADLILISHEHFDHCSPEDVNRLRQPDTVIIGSPAAAAKIKGAQ
;
A
#
# COMPACT_ATOMS: atom_id res chain seq x y z
N MET A 1 -13.84 -18.83 -20.17
CA MET A 1 -12.71 -17.93 -19.96
C MET A 1 -13.14 -16.65 -19.30
N GLU A 2 -12.52 -16.32 -18.22
CA GLU A 2 -12.84 -15.13 -17.45
C GLU A 2 -11.65 -14.20 -17.44
N THR A 3 -11.84 -12.97 -17.90
CA THR A 3 -10.77 -11.97 -17.79
C THR A 3 -10.99 -11.03 -16.61
N ARG A 4 -12.25 -10.61 -16.38
CA ARG A 4 -12.55 -9.73 -15.27
C ARG A 4 -12.21 -10.35 -13.91
N PRO A 5 -12.54 -11.63 -13.63
CA PRO A 5 -12.14 -12.23 -12.36
C PRO A 5 -10.65 -12.29 -12.16
N ARG A 6 -9.84 -12.32 -13.21
CA ARG A 6 -8.40 -12.29 -13.06
C ARG A 6 -7.93 -11.01 -12.37
N LEU A 7 -8.44 -9.87 -12.80
CA LEU A 7 -8.10 -8.61 -12.16
C LEU A 7 -8.69 -8.56 -10.75
N LEU A 8 -9.95 -8.93 -10.61
CA LEU A 8 -10.62 -8.90 -9.31
C LEU A 8 -9.96 -9.82 -8.30
N SER A 9 -9.46 -10.99 -8.73
CA SER A 9 -8.80 -11.93 -7.84
C SER A 9 -7.47 -11.40 -7.31
N ARG A 10 -6.92 -10.36 -7.94
CA ARG A 10 -5.66 -9.75 -7.50
C ARG A 10 -5.88 -8.58 -6.55
N ILE A 11 -7.12 -8.12 -6.40
CA ILE A 11 -7.43 -6.98 -5.55
C ILE A 11 -8.00 -7.48 -4.23
N HIS A 12 -7.36 -7.11 -3.12
CA HIS A 12 -7.77 -7.53 -1.79
C HIS A 12 -8.09 -6.31 -0.94
N TRP A 13 -9.28 -6.29 -0.38
CA TRP A 13 -9.64 -5.28 0.60
C TRP A 13 -9.10 -5.73 1.96
N LEU A 14 -8.30 -4.89 2.58
CA LEU A 14 -7.64 -5.20 3.84
C LEU A 14 -8.35 -4.61 5.05
N GLY A 15 -9.52 -4.05 4.84
CA GLY A 15 -10.26 -3.36 5.87
C GLY A 15 -10.09 -1.85 5.76
N HIS A 16 -11.06 -1.10 6.27
CA HIS A 16 -11.05 0.36 6.21
C HIS A 16 -10.88 0.83 4.76
N ASP A 17 -9.88 1.63 4.47
CA ASP A 17 -9.62 2.10 3.11
C ASP A 17 -8.36 1.49 2.52
N ALA A 18 -7.88 0.40 3.12
CA ALA A 18 -6.65 -0.24 2.70
C ALA A 18 -6.91 -1.33 1.67
N PHE A 19 -6.11 -1.32 0.60
CA PHE A 19 -6.19 -2.33 -0.45
C PHE A 19 -4.81 -2.82 -0.81
N ARG A 20 -4.73 -4.08 -1.22
CA ARG A 20 -3.52 -4.65 -1.82
C ARG A 20 -3.88 -5.20 -3.20
N ILE A 21 -3.03 -4.90 -4.17
CA ILE A 21 -3.14 -5.48 -5.50
C ILE A 21 -1.96 -6.40 -5.69
N ASP A 22 -2.24 -7.68 -5.88
CA ASP A 22 -1.18 -8.66 -6.09
C ASP A 22 -0.59 -8.51 -7.49
N GLY A 23 0.70 -8.81 -7.57
CA GLY A 23 1.40 -8.64 -8.82
C GLY A 23 2.28 -9.82 -9.14
N PRO A 24 3.45 -9.56 -9.73
CA PRO A 24 4.21 -8.31 -9.67
C PRO A 24 3.70 -7.21 -10.60
N PRO A 25 3.78 -5.95 -10.15
CA PRO A 25 4.25 -5.51 -8.81
C PRO A 25 3.15 -5.65 -7.75
N VAL A 26 3.57 -5.80 -6.50
CA VAL A 26 2.65 -5.77 -5.35
C VAL A 26 2.43 -4.32 -4.95
N ILE A 27 1.18 -3.89 -4.95
CA ILE A 27 0.81 -2.49 -4.73
C ILE A 27 -0.11 -2.40 -3.52
N TYR A 28 0.19 -1.47 -2.60
CA TYR A 28 -0.71 -1.14 -1.49
C TYR A 28 -1.25 0.27 -1.64
N LEU A 29 -2.52 0.42 -1.29
CA LEU A 29 -3.21 1.71 -1.25
C LEU A 29 -3.60 1.98 0.19
N ASP A 30 -3.12 3.09 0.76
CA ASP A 30 -3.45 3.52 2.12
C ASP A 30 -3.36 2.38 3.14
N PRO A 31 -2.21 1.68 3.25
CA PRO A 31 -2.12 0.53 4.15
C PRO A 31 -2.24 0.98 5.59
N TRP A 32 -3.15 0.33 6.32
CA TRP A 32 -3.42 0.63 7.72
C TRP A 32 -3.80 -0.65 8.44
N GLN A 33 -3.10 -0.95 9.54
CA GLN A 33 -3.33 -2.14 10.35
C GLN A 33 -3.21 -3.42 9.52
N VAL A 34 -2.20 -3.47 8.65
CA VAL A 34 -1.99 -4.67 7.83
C VAL A 34 -1.38 -5.78 8.68
N PRO A 35 -1.68 -7.06 8.33
CA PRO A 35 -1.10 -8.18 9.07
C PRO A 35 0.42 -8.19 9.01
N ALA A 36 1.05 -8.69 10.08
CA ALA A 36 2.51 -8.73 10.15
C ALA A 36 3.13 -9.61 9.06
N ASP A 37 2.39 -10.60 8.57
CA ASP A 37 2.87 -11.52 7.53
C ASP A 37 2.43 -11.13 6.13
N ALA A 38 1.92 -9.90 5.96
CA ALA A 38 1.51 -9.43 4.64
C ALA A 38 2.71 -9.39 3.68
N PRO A 39 2.48 -9.65 2.39
CA PRO A 39 3.57 -9.57 1.40
C PRO A 39 4.20 -8.19 1.36
N LYS A 40 5.49 -8.13 1.11
CA LYS A 40 6.19 -6.85 0.97
C LYS A 40 5.72 -6.13 -0.27
N ALA A 41 5.85 -4.80 -0.25
CA ALA A 41 5.35 -3.93 -1.31
C ALA A 41 6.43 -3.59 -2.31
N ASP A 42 6.03 -3.46 -3.56
CA ASP A 42 6.84 -2.84 -4.60
C ASP A 42 6.48 -1.37 -4.74
N LEU A 43 5.20 -1.05 -4.52
CA LEU A 43 4.70 0.32 -4.63
C LEU A 43 3.68 0.55 -3.51
N ILE A 44 3.78 1.68 -2.83
CA ILE A 44 2.80 2.10 -1.83
C ILE A 44 2.28 3.48 -2.23
N LEU A 45 0.96 3.59 -2.34
CA LEU A 45 0.29 4.85 -2.67
C LEU A 45 -0.51 5.30 -1.47
N ILE A 46 -0.32 6.57 -1.07
CA ILE A 46 -0.99 7.14 0.10
C ILE A 46 -1.78 8.37 -0.35
N SER A 47 -3.10 8.31 -0.16
CA SER A 47 -3.99 9.34 -0.68
C SER A 47 -3.86 10.67 0.07
N HIS A 48 -3.74 10.60 1.41
CA HIS A 48 -3.64 11.83 2.21
C HIS A 48 -3.00 11.50 3.56
N GLU A 49 -2.78 12.54 4.38
CA GLU A 49 -1.93 12.43 5.55
C GLU A 49 -2.64 11.98 6.83
N HIS A 50 -3.94 11.70 6.80
CA HIS A 50 -4.66 11.24 7.97
C HIS A 50 -4.09 9.91 8.46
N PHE A 51 -4.08 9.70 9.79
CA PHE A 51 -3.35 8.57 10.39
C PHE A 51 -3.84 7.22 9.89
N ASP A 52 -5.12 7.11 9.54
CA ASP A 52 -5.71 5.87 9.07
C ASP A 52 -5.51 5.65 7.56
N HIS A 53 -4.77 6.54 6.90
CA HIS A 53 -4.38 6.42 5.49
C HIS A 53 -2.87 6.51 5.34
N CYS A 54 -2.21 7.25 6.22
CA CYS A 54 -0.78 7.47 6.19
C CYS A 54 -0.17 6.94 7.49
N SER A 55 0.15 5.66 7.53
CA SER A 55 0.67 4.98 8.71
C SER A 55 2.14 4.63 8.50
N PRO A 56 3.05 5.40 9.10
CA PRO A 56 4.48 5.07 8.98
C PRO A 56 4.81 3.67 9.47
N GLU A 57 4.13 3.19 10.50
CA GLU A 57 4.36 1.86 11.04
C GLU A 57 4.04 0.78 10.02
N ASP A 58 2.89 0.89 9.35
CA ASP A 58 2.50 -0.07 8.34
C ASP A 58 3.41 0.00 7.13
N VAL A 59 3.75 1.21 6.69
CA VAL A 59 4.67 1.40 5.57
C VAL A 59 6.02 0.75 5.89
N ASN A 60 6.54 0.94 7.10
CA ASN A 60 7.82 0.36 7.47
C ASN A 60 7.80 -1.16 7.50
N ARG A 61 6.66 -1.76 7.82
CA ARG A 61 6.54 -3.22 7.76
C ARG A 61 6.50 -3.75 6.33
N LEU A 62 5.96 -2.97 5.40
CA LEU A 62 5.75 -3.43 4.03
C LEU A 62 6.89 -3.09 3.10
N ARG A 63 7.70 -2.08 3.43
CA ARG A 63 8.69 -1.57 2.48
C ARG A 63 9.93 -2.44 2.44
N GLN A 64 10.53 -2.45 1.27
CA GLN A 64 11.85 -3.02 0.99
C GLN A 64 12.75 -1.87 0.53
N PRO A 65 14.07 -2.10 0.40
CA PRO A 65 14.97 -0.99 0.00
C PRO A 65 14.57 -0.31 -1.30
N ASP A 66 13.97 -1.05 -2.23
CA ASP A 66 13.61 -0.51 -3.55
C ASP A 66 12.11 -0.20 -3.68
N THR A 67 11.35 -0.28 -2.59
CA THR A 67 9.92 0.07 -2.63
C THR A 67 9.76 1.55 -2.96
N VAL A 68 8.91 1.83 -3.96
CA VAL A 68 8.54 3.20 -4.30
C VAL A 68 7.33 3.59 -3.45
N ILE A 69 7.40 4.76 -2.81
CA ILE A 69 6.32 5.27 -1.97
C ILE A 69 5.93 6.64 -2.51
N ILE A 70 4.67 6.77 -2.90
CA ILE A 70 4.14 8.02 -3.47
C ILE A 70 2.93 8.43 -2.67
N GLY A 71 2.88 9.69 -2.27
CA GLY A 71 1.76 10.22 -1.52
C GLY A 71 1.47 11.66 -1.89
N SER A 72 0.37 12.20 -1.35
CA SER A 72 0.13 13.63 -1.41
C SER A 72 1.31 14.35 -0.73
N PRO A 73 1.51 15.65 -0.99
CA PRO A 73 2.66 16.35 -0.38
C PRO A 73 2.70 16.20 1.14
N ALA A 74 1.55 16.31 1.81
CA ALA A 74 1.52 16.20 3.27
C ALA A 74 1.80 14.77 3.73
N ALA A 75 1.32 13.76 3.00
CA ALA A 75 1.61 12.37 3.34
C ALA A 75 3.09 12.05 3.11
N ALA A 76 3.63 12.48 1.98
CA ALA A 76 5.04 12.23 1.67
C ALA A 76 5.97 12.85 2.72
N ALA A 77 5.58 13.99 3.29
CA ALA A 77 6.37 14.64 4.32
C ALA A 77 6.48 13.82 5.61
N LYS A 78 5.53 12.90 5.84
CA LYS A 78 5.50 12.08 7.06
C LYS A 78 6.20 10.74 6.88
N ILE A 79 6.54 10.36 5.66
CA ILE A 79 7.12 9.05 5.37
C ILE A 79 8.52 9.26 4.80
N LYS A 80 9.52 8.74 5.50
CA LYS A 80 10.89 8.87 5.03
C LYS A 80 11.07 8.15 3.70
N GLY A 81 11.62 8.84 2.72
CA GLY A 81 11.86 8.27 1.39
C GLY A 81 10.69 8.34 0.44
N ALA A 82 9.55 8.88 0.87
CA ALA A 82 8.38 9.01 -0.01
C ALA A 82 8.54 10.21 -0.96
N GLN A 83 7.82 10.10 -2.05
CA GLN A 83 7.81 11.14 -3.09
C GLN A 83 6.43 11.75 -3.23
#